data_0b0554c153f089081571eab22e5fef6f
#
_entry.id   0b0554c153f089081571eab22e5fef6f
#
_cell.length_a   1.000
_cell.length_b   1.000
_cell.length_c   1.000
_cell.angle_alpha   90.00
_cell.angle_beta   90.00
_cell.angle_gamma   90.00
#
_symmetry.space_group_name_H-M   'P 1'
#
loop_
_entity.id
_entity.type
_entity.pdbx_description
1 polymer ?
#
loop_
_entity_poly.entity_id
_entity_poly.type
_entity_poly.pdbx_seq_one_letter_code
_entity_poly.pdbx_strand_id
1 'polypeptide(L)'
;MEAHAYIKFVRISPIKLRFIADHVKSLKPKEALDYLYLSNKRSAKVLYKAIKTALDSGKIKFNMQPEQTKFKRLMIDGGPVLKRFRAGGRGVAKPYKRKSSHITVIIEGITPAQKVTMPKKEIETQTQSTTKKKSLKVTKKK
;
A
#
# COMPACT_ATOMS: atom_id res chain seq x y z
N MET A 1 -2.49 -9.50 18.39
CA MET A 1 -2.53 -8.11 18.91
C MET A 1 -2.70 -7.16 17.74
N GLU A 2 -3.62 -6.19 17.83
CA GLU A 2 -3.96 -5.29 16.73
C GLU A 2 -3.83 -3.83 17.17
N ALA A 3 -3.18 -3.02 16.36
CA ALA A 3 -3.09 -1.58 16.56
C ALA A 3 -3.92 -0.85 15.49
N HIS A 4 -4.69 0.12 15.92
CA HIS A 4 -5.61 0.87 15.06
C HIS A 4 -5.23 2.34 14.99
N ALA A 5 -5.31 2.93 13.80
CA ALA A 5 -5.29 4.37 13.60
C ALA A 5 -6.41 4.78 12.66
N TYR A 6 -7.13 5.83 13.03
CA TYR A 6 -8.23 6.35 12.24
C TYR A 6 -8.11 7.87 12.06
N ILE A 7 -7.95 8.33 10.83
CA ILE A 7 -7.85 9.75 10.48
C ILE A 7 -9.09 10.17 9.68
N LYS A 8 -9.88 11.07 10.27
CA LYS A 8 -11.13 11.59 9.67
C LYS A 8 -10.87 12.87 8.86
N PHE A 9 -11.76 13.13 7.90
CA PHE A 9 -11.89 14.40 7.18
C PHE A 9 -10.62 14.93 6.49
N VAL A 10 -9.83 14.03 5.93
CA VAL A 10 -8.66 14.39 5.13
C VAL A 10 -9.10 15.13 3.87
N ARG A 11 -8.58 16.32 3.61
CA ARG A 11 -8.93 17.14 2.44
C ARG A 11 -8.20 16.69 1.16
N ILE A 12 -8.29 15.41 0.86
CA ILE A 12 -7.76 14.78 -0.35
C ILE A 12 -8.84 13.84 -0.90
N SER A 13 -8.98 13.75 -2.21
CA SER A 13 -9.97 12.84 -2.80
C SER A 13 -9.57 11.37 -2.55
N PRO A 14 -10.53 10.46 -2.29
CA PRO A 14 -10.25 9.06 -1.99
C PRO A 14 -9.51 8.34 -3.13
N ILE A 15 -9.78 8.67 -4.39
CA ILE A 15 -9.10 8.09 -5.55
C ILE A 15 -7.59 8.32 -5.49
N LYS A 16 -7.14 9.57 -5.15
CA LYS A 16 -5.72 9.90 -5.06
C LYS A 16 -5.00 9.17 -3.91
N LEU A 17 -5.71 8.88 -2.83
CA LEU A 17 -5.17 8.11 -1.70
C LEU A 17 -5.13 6.62 -2.03
N ARG A 18 -6.18 6.07 -2.64
CA ARG A 18 -6.26 4.65 -3.03
C ARG A 18 -5.15 4.26 -3.98
N PHE A 19 -4.84 5.11 -4.96
CA PHE A 19 -3.75 4.87 -5.91
C PHE A 19 -2.39 4.60 -5.22
N ILE A 20 -2.07 5.33 -4.13
CA ILE A 20 -0.84 5.10 -3.37
C ILE A 20 -1.02 3.93 -2.39
N ALA A 21 -2.20 3.81 -1.78
CA ALA A 21 -2.47 2.77 -0.82
C ALA A 21 -2.35 1.35 -1.41
N ASP A 22 -2.68 1.17 -2.68
CA ASP A 22 -2.60 -0.13 -3.34
C ASP A 22 -1.15 -0.62 -3.46
N HIS A 23 -0.19 0.28 -3.70
CA HIS A 23 1.24 -0.05 -3.63
C HIS A 23 1.71 -0.34 -2.19
N VAL A 24 1.22 0.45 -1.23
CA VAL A 24 1.63 0.34 0.18
C VAL A 24 1.13 -0.94 0.84
N LYS A 25 -0.05 -1.43 0.45
CA LYS A 25 -0.64 -2.68 1.00
C LYS A 25 0.23 -3.92 0.81
N SER A 26 1.01 -3.96 -0.27
CA SER A 26 1.90 -5.11 -0.57
C SER A 26 3.20 -5.09 0.21
N LEU A 27 3.56 -3.95 0.82
CA LEU A 27 4.80 -3.76 1.55
C LEU A 27 4.62 -4.02 3.06
N LYS A 28 5.71 -4.27 3.77
CA LYS A 28 5.72 -4.25 5.23
C LYS A 28 5.54 -2.81 5.74
N PRO A 29 4.93 -2.59 6.93
CA PRO A 29 4.69 -1.25 7.46
C PRO A 29 5.96 -0.37 7.58
N LYS A 30 7.13 -0.95 7.89
CA LYS A 30 8.41 -0.23 7.93
C LYS A 30 8.83 0.23 6.52
N GLU A 31 8.88 -0.69 5.57
CA GLU A 31 9.22 -0.41 4.17
C GLU A 31 8.22 0.59 3.52
N ALA A 32 6.95 0.49 3.91
CA ALA A 32 5.91 1.40 3.48
C ALA A 32 6.16 2.84 3.96
N LEU A 33 6.68 3.03 5.18
CA LEU A 33 7.07 4.36 5.67
C LEU A 33 8.21 4.95 4.85
N ASP A 34 9.25 4.17 4.54
CA ASP A 34 10.39 4.61 3.76
C ASP A 34 9.97 5.00 2.34
N TYR A 35 9.15 4.18 1.68
CA TYR A 35 8.57 4.49 0.38
C TYR A 35 7.74 5.78 0.37
N LEU A 36 6.88 5.96 1.39
CA LEU A 36 6.02 7.15 1.50
C LEU A 36 6.81 8.41 1.83
N TYR A 37 7.90 8.29 2.58
CA TYR A 37 8.79 9.40 2.91
C TYR A 37 9.49 9.95 1.65
N LEU A 38 10.00 9.08 0.79
CA LEU A 38 10.65 9.44 -0.46
C LEU A 38 9.67 10.01 -1.50
N SER A 39 8.37 9.71 -1.37
CA SER A 39 7.37 10.15 -2.33
C SER A 39 6.97 11.63 -2.14
N ASN A 40 7.16 12.46 -3.17
CA ASN A 40 6.80 13.88 -3.16
C ASN A 40 5.29 14.17 -3.23
N LYS A 41 4.44 13.12 -3.28
CA LYS A 41 2.99 13.29 -3.41
C LYS A 41 2.35 13.71 -2.09
N ARG A 42 1.45 14.71 -2.13
CA ARG A 42 0.70 15.16 -0.94
C ARG A 42 -0.07 14.04 -0.24
N SER A 43 -0.63 13.11 -1.00
CA SER A 43 -1.33 11.93 -0.46
C SER A 43 -0.40 10.98 0.29
N ALA A 44 0.87 10.84 -0.14
CA ALA A 44 1.86 10.04 0.56
C ALA A 44 2.17 10.59 1.96
N LYS A 45 2.32 11.92 2.10
CA LYS A 45 2.58 12.57 3.39
C LYS A 45 1.48 12.29 4.43
N VAL A 46 0.22 12.22 3.98
CA VAL A 46 -0.91 11.93 4.88
C VAL A 46 -0.97 10.45 5.24
N LEU A 47 -0.74 9.54 4.29
CA LEU A 47 -0.65 8.11 4.55
C LEU A 47 0.53 7.77 5.47
N TYR A 48 1.68 8.42 5.28
CA TYR A 48 2.83 8.30 6.18
C TYR A 48 2.45 8.59 7.64
N LYS A 49 1.76 9.72 7.88
CA LYS A 49 1.30 10.07 9.23
C LYS A 49 0.34 9.02 9.80
N ALA A 50 -0.61 8.53 8.99
CA ALA A 50 -1.57 7.52 9.41
C ALA A 50 -0.90 6.21 9.83
N ILE A 51 0.03 5.72 9.02
CA ILE A 51 0.76 4.48 9.30
C ILE A 51 1.70 4.66 10.49
N LYS A 52 2.40 5.80 10.58
CA LYS A 52 3.25 6.11 11.73
C LYS A 52 2.44 6.12 13.03
N THR A 53 1.27 6.77 13.05
CA THR A 53 0.37 6.77 14.23
C THR A 53 -0.07 5.37 14.61
N ALA A 54 -0.38 4.50 13.64
CA ALA A 54 -0.75 3.11 13.91
C ALA A 54 0.40 2.31 14.53
N LEU A 55 1.62 2.48 14.00
CA LEU A 55 2.82 1.84 14.55
C LEU A 55 3.16 2.33 15.95
N ASP A 56 3.10 3.64 16.19
CA ASP A 56 3.36 4.23 17.50
C ASP A 56 2.31 3.77 18.53
N SER A 57 1.02 3.65 18.12
CA SER A 57 -0.04 3.06 18.95
C SER A 57 0.25 1.59 19.28
N GLY A 58 0.77 0.82 18.33
CA GLY A 58 1.16 -0.57 18.53
C GLY A 58 2.36 -0.72 19.47
N LYS A 59 3.35 0.16 19.37
CA LYS A 59 4.50 0.19 20.28
C LYS A 59 4.07 0.49 21.71
N ILE A 60 3.25 1.52 21.91
CA ILE A 60 2.84 1.98 23.24
C ILE A 60 1.92 0.95 23.94
N LYS A 61 0.94 0.39 23.21
CA LYS A 61 -0.08 -0.50 23.80
C LYS A 61 0.40 -1.94 23.95
N PHE A 62 1.22 -2.43 23.02
CA PHE A 62 1.53 -3.85 22.89
C PHE A 62 3.01 -4.15 22.75
N ASN A 63 3.90 -3.16 22.88
CA ASN A 63 5.34 -3.27 22.68
C ASN A 63 5.73 -3.95 21.34
N MET A 64 4.90 -3.71 20.30
CA MET A 64 5.13 -4.30 18.97
C MET A 64 6.39 -3.74 18.32
N GLN A 65 7.26 -4.60 17.86
CA GLN A 65 8.40 -4.21 17.03
C GLN A 65 7.94 -3.89 15.60
N PRO A 66 8.31 -2.74 15.01
CA PRO A 66 7.84 -2.33 13.68
C PRO A 66 8.24 -3.28 12.54
N GLU A 67 9.31 -4.07 12.77
CA GLU A 67 9.79 -5.07 11.81
C GLU A 67 8.93 -6.34 11.78
N GLN A 68 8.26 -6.63 12.89
CA GLN A 68 7.40 -7.82 13.07
C GLN A 68 5.92 -7.48 12.92
N THR A 69 5.59 -6.49 12.08
CA THR A 69 4.22 -6.06 11.87
C THR A 69 3.80 -6.28 10.41
N LYS A 70 2.50 -6.54 10.22
CA LYS A 70 1.86 -6.60 8.90
C LYS A 70 0.62 -5.72 8.86
N PHE A 71 0.27 -5.24 7.66
CA PHE A 71 -1.04 -4.63 7.46
C PHE A 71 -2.14 -5.70 7.48
N LYS A 72 -3.03 -5.62 8.45
CA LYS A 72 -4.28 -6.37 8.42
C LYS A 72 -5.28 -5.72 7.48
N ARG A 73 -5.45 -4.40 7.62
CA ARG A 73 -6.39 -3.64 6.82
C ARG A 73 -5.90 -2.20 6.63
N LEU A 74 -5.89 -1.75 5.38
CA LEU A 74 -5.68 -0.37 4.99
C LEU A 74 -6.88 0.04 4.11
N MET A 75 -7.82 0.81 4.68
CA MET A 75 -9.04 1.25 4.00
C MET A 75 -9.06 2.75 3.82
N ILE A 76 -9.61 3.18 2.69
CA ILE A 76 -9.81 4.58 2.35
C ILE A 76 -11.25 4.77 1.91
N ASP A 77 -12.02 5.42 2.78
CA ASP A 77 -13.43 5.67 2.59
C ASP A 77 -13.68 7.09 2.12
N GLY A 78 -14.81 7.30 1.43
CA GLY A 78 -15.25 8.61 1.02
C GLY A 78 -15.80 9.37 2.21
N GLY A 79 -15.28 10.59 2.44
CA GLY A 79 -15.83 11.51 3.43
C GLY A 79 -16.84 12.50 2.82
N PRO A 80 -17.33 13.44 3.61
CA PRO A 80 -18.30 14.44 3.18
C PRO A 80 -17.77 15.28 2.00
N VAL A 81 -18.67 15.64 1.12
CA VAL A 81 -18.38 16.40 -0.11
C VAL A 81 -18.86 17.83 0.04
N LEU A 82 -17.96 18.77 -0.06
CA LEU A 82 -18.28 20.21 -0.05
C LEU A 82 -18.62 20.66 -1.46
N LYS A 83 -19.88 21.05 -1.69
CA LYS A 83 -20.33 21.67 -2.93
C LYS A 83 -19.86 23.12 -2.97
N ARG A 84 -19.31 23.58 -4.09
CA ARG A 84 -18.81 24.95 -4.31
C ARG A 84 -19.12 25.37 -5.73
N PHE A 85 -19.12 26.63 -5.97
CA PHE A 85 -19.33 27.24 -7.28
C PHE A 85 -18.08 28.04 -7.68
N ARG A 86 -17.80 28.07 -8.96
CA ARG A 86 -16.75 28.89 -9.56
C ARG A 86 -17.41 29.73 -10.66
N ALA A 87 -17.11 31.02 -10.69
CA ALA A 87 -17.56 31.87 -11.78
C ALA A 87 -17.07 31.33 -13.13
N GLY A 88 -17.94 31.28 -14.08
CA GLY A 88 -17.67 30.91 -15.48
C GLY A 88 -17.92 32.10 -16.42
N GLY A 89 -17.72 31.90 -17.73
CA GLY A 89 -18.05 32.89 -18.75
C GLY A 89 -19.56 33.18 -18.78
N ARG A 90 -19.92 34.41 -19.21
CA ARG A 90 -21.31 34.90 -19.37
C ARG A 90 -22.14 34.79 -18.08
N GLY A 91 -21.55 35.02 -16.91
CA GLY A 91 -22.27 34.98 -15.61
C GLY A 91 -22.71 33.61 -15.13
N VAL A 92 -22.35 32.52 -15.83
CA VAL A 92 -22.74 31.15 -15.44
C VAL A 92 -21.88 30.67 -14.29
N ALA A 93 -22.51 30.18 -13.19
CA ALA A 93 -21.84 29.55 -12.06
C ALA A 93 -21.60 28.07 -12.34
N LYS A 94 -20.35 27.63 -12.43
CA LYS A 94 -19.97 26.21 -12.62
C LYS A 94 -19.83 25.51 -11.27
N PRO A 95 -20.67 24.48 -10.95
CA PRO A 95 -20.57 23.75 -9.68
C PRO A 95 -19.33 22.83 -9.68
N TYR A 96 -18.64 22.76 -8.56
CA TYR A 96 -17.59 21.77 -8.33
C TYR A 96 -17.68 21.15 -6.93
N LYS A 97 -17.18 19.94 -6.79
CA LYS A 97 -17.25 19.17 -5.56
C LYS A 97 -15.85 18.99 -4.97
N ARG A 98 -15.62 19.49 -3.74
CA ARG A 98 -14.42 19.17 -2.97
C ARG A 98 -14.67 17.92 -2.13
N LYS A 99 -14.08 16.80 -2.52
CA LYS A 99 -14.18 15.51 -1.83
C LYS A 99 -13.19 15.45 -0.67
N SER A 100 -13.61 14.86 0.45
CA SER A 100 -12.73 14.45 1.55
C SER A 100 -12.70 12.91 1.66
N SER A 101 -11.85 12.41 2.52
CA SER A 101 -11.69 10.97 2.74
C SER A 101 -11.39 10.66 4.20
N HIS A 102 -11.64 9.43 4.58
CA HIS A 102 -11.27 8.83 5.87
C HIS A 102 -10.23 7.74 5.61
N ILE A 103 -9.27 7.59 6.52
CA ILE A 103 -8.23 6.59 6.42
C ILE A 103 -8.30 5.73 7.68
N THR A 104 -8.45 4.42 7.49
CA THR A 104 -8.42 3.42 8.56
C THR A 104 -7.23 2.50 8.33
N VAL A 105 -6.33 2.43 9.30
CA VAL A 105 -5.14 1.57 9.29
C VAL A 105 -5.24 0.61 10.46
N ILE A 106 -5.16 -0.68 10.18
CA ILE A 106 -5.08 -1.74 11.19
C ILE A 106 -3.81 -2.53 10.93
N ILE A 107 -2.97 -2.63 11.94
CA ILE A 107 -1.68 -3.34 11.90
C ILE A 107 -1.73 -4.48 12.90
N GLU A 108 -1.27 -5.64 12.49
CA GLU A 108 -1.10 -6.82 13.35
C GLU A 108 0.38 -7.05 13.63
N GLY A 109 0.68 -7.38 14.88
CA GLY A 109 1.99 -7.93 15.26
C GLY A 109 2.08 -9.41 14.89
N ILE A 110 3.13 -9.80 14.18
CA ILE A 110 3.43 -11.19 13.87
C ILE A 110 4.10 -11.79 15.09
N THR A 111 3.41 -12.63 15.82
CA THR A 111 4.03 -13.52 16.80
C THR A 111 4.95 -14.51 16.06
N PRO A 112 6.12 -14.89 16.63
CA PRO A 112 7.08 -15.77 15.94
C PRO A 112 6.50 -17.14 15.51
N ALA A 113 5.36 -17.55 16.08
CA ALA A 113 4.64 -18.77 15.69
C ALA A 113 3.96 -18.70 14.31
N GLN A 114 3.82 -17.54 13.71
CA GLN A 114 3.19 -17.36 12.38
C GLN A 114 4.20 -17.19 11.23
N LYS A 115 5.48 -17.51 11.46
CA LYS A 115 6.53 -17.41 10.44
C LYS A 115 6.52 -18.52 9.39
N VAL A 116 5.58 -19.45 9.43
CA VAL A 116 5.57 -20.57 8.49
C VAL A 116 4.22 -20.66 7.81
N THR A 117 4.10 -20.09 6.64
CA THR A 117 3.47 -20.62 5.42
C THR A 117 3.45 -19.55 4.35
N MET A 118 4.62 -19.27 3.75
CA MET A 118 4.57 -18.94 2.33
C MET A 118 4.57 -20.28 1.58
N PRO A 119 3.59 -20.55 0.71
CA PRO A 119 3.70 -21.66 -0.19
C PRO A 119 4.85 -21.37 -1.15
N LYS A 120 5.94 -22.09 -0.97
CA LYS A 120 7.03 -22.20 -1.93
C LYS A 120 6.45 -22.94 -3.13
N LYS A 121 5.74 -22.21 -4.00
CA LYS A 121 5.30 -22.75 -5.28
C LYS A 121 6.49 -22.74 -6.22
N GLU A 122 7.05 -23.92 -6.37
CA GLU A 122 7.53 -24.52 -7.62
C GLU A 122 8.07 -23.54 -8.68
N ILE A 123 9.38 -23.24 -8.56
CA ILE A 123 10.22 -22.86 -9.69
C ILE A 123 11.39 -23.88 -9.71
N GLU A 124 11.05 -25.13 -9.91
CA GLU A 124 11.99 -26.18 -10.25
C GLU A 124 11.31 -27.12 -11.25
N THR A 125 11.18 -26.73 -12.48
CA THR A 125 11.03 -27.67 -13.63
C THR A 125 11.05 -26.95 -15.00
N GLN A 126 11.93 -25.99 -15.24
CA GLN A 126 12.11 -25.51 -16.63
C GLN A 126 13.56 -25.22 -17.06
N THR A 127 14.57 -25.70 -16.36
CA THR A 127 15.97 -25.49 -16.76
C THR A 127 16.70 -26.76 -17.22
N GLN A 128 16.00 -27.88 -17.47
CA GLN A 128 16.67 -29.10 -17.96
C GLN A 128 16.30 -29.55 -19.38
N SER A 129 15.54 -28.78 -20.15
CA SER A 129 15.15 -29.20 -21.50
C SER A 129 15.81 -28.43 -22.65
N THR A 130 16.67 -27.44 -22.38
CA THR A 130 17.32 -26.64 -23.45
C THR A 130 18.79 -26.97 -23.72
N THR A 131 19.44 -27.78 -22.91
CA THR A 131 20.86 -28.19 -23.11
C THR A 131 21.04 -29.46 -23.93
N LYS A 132 19.98 -30.25 -24.18
CA LYS A 132 20.07 -31.52 -24.92
C LYS A 132 19.76 -31.43 -26.43
N LYS A 133 19.41 -30.25 -26.93
CA LYS A 133 19.14 -30.04 -28.39
C LYS A 133 20.24 -29.32 -29.16
N LYS A 134 21.34 -28.93 -28.51
CA LYS A 134 22.43 -28.20 -29.20
C LYS A 134 23.69 -29.04 -29.46
N SER A 135 23.77 -30.28 -29.00
CA SER A 135 24.92 -31.18 -29.21
C SER A 135 24.75 -32.20 -30.35
N LEU A 136 23.61 -32.22 -31.05
CA LEU A 136 23.32 -33.20 -32.13
C LEU A 136 23.28 -32.62 -33.55
N LYS A 137 23.75 -31.39 -33.75
CA LYS A 137 23.74 -30.78 -35.10
C LYS A 137 25.12 -30.39 -35.68
N VAL A 138 26.22 -30.85 -35.07
CA VAL A 138 27.59 -30.49 -35.55
C VAL A 138 28.33 -31.65 -36.26
N THR A 139 27.73 -32.86 -36.34
CA THR A 139 28.44 -34.03 -36.96
C THR A 139 27.73 -34.58 -38.19
N LYS A 140 27.26 -33.74 -39.11
CA LYS A 140 26.90 -34.17 -40.48
C LYS A 140 27.12 -33.05 -41.49
N LYS A 141 28.38 -32.74 -41.76
CA LYS A 141 28.84 -32.19 -43.04
C LYS A 141 30.36 -32.40 -43.15
N LYS A 142 30.72 -33.54 -43.67
CA LYS A 142 31.92 -33.79 -44.46
C LYS A 142 31.53 -34.87 -45.47
#